data_2e050f0e8cef1608ee5411e1e979ded8
#
_entry.id   2e050f0e8cef1608ee5411e1e979ded8
#
_cell.length_a   1.000
_cell.length_b   1.000
_cell.length_c   1.000
_cell.angle_alpha   90.00
_cell.angle_beta   90.00
_cell.angle_gamma   90.00
#
_symmetry.space_group_name_H-M   'P 1'
#
loop_
_entity.id
_entity.type
_entity.pdbx_description
1 polymer ?
#
loop_
_entity_poly.entity_id
_entity_poly.type
_entity_poly.pdbx_seq_one_letter_code
_entity_poly.pdbx_strand_id
1 'polypeptide(L)'
;MDVFGSTWANHPQRVISAWRDAVGENDLVLIPGDISWAMRLDDAICDLEFIGALPGTKLLLRGNHDYWWSALGKVRAALPNGCFALQNDCFTIDNISVCGSRGWVCPGSSGYSETKDRAIYERELI
;
A
#
# COMPACT_ATOMS: atom_id res chain seq x y z
N MET A 1 -11.47 12.88 3.38
CA MET A 1 -10.67 13.66 2.41
C MET A 1 -11.23 15.05 2.13
N ASP A 2 -12.55 15.25 2.13
CA ASP A 2 -13.21 16.55 1.84
C ASP A 2 -12.80 17.69 2.77
N VAL A 3 -12.26 17.37 3.95
CA VAL A 3 -11.71 18.33 4.91
C VAL A 3 -10.47 19.12 4.41
N PHE A 4 -9.84 18.65 3.34
CA PHE A 4 -8.65 19.29 2.75
C PHE A 4 -8.97 20.31 1.64
N GLY A 5 -10.24 20.63 1.43
CA GLY A 5 -10.70 21.66 0.49
C GLY A 5 -11.39 21.10 -0.76
N SER A 6 -11.91 22.01 -1.59
CA SER A 6 -12.75 21.66 -2.75
C SER A 6 -12.07 20.77 -3.80
N THR A 7 -10.75 20.84 -3.90
CA THR A 7 -9.96 19.97 -4.81
C THR A 7 -10.10 18.48 -4.44
N TRP A 8 -10.38 18.17 -3.17
CA TRP A 8 -10.55 16.82 -2.64
C TRP A 8 -12.01 16.37 -2.57
N ALA A 9 -12.94 17.24 -2.96
CA ALA A 9 -14.36 16.88 -2.99
C ALA A 9 -14.60 15.67 -3.90
N ASN A 10 -15.36 14.69 -3.39
CA ASN A 10 -15.66 13.42 -4.07
C ASN A 10 -14.39 12.65 -4.54
N HIS A 11 -13.26 12.83 -3.87
CA HIS A 11 -11.99 12.20 -4.26
C HIS A 11 -12.11 10.68 -4.41
N PRO A 12 -12.70 9.90 -3.48
CA PRO A 12 -12.85 8.46 -3.64
C PRO A 12 -13.60 8.08 -4.92
N GLN A 13 -14.71 8.76 -5.22
CA GLN A 13 -15.54 8.49 -6.41
C GLN A 13 -14.77 8.79 -7.71
N ARG A 14 -13.96 9.85 -7.70
CA ARG A 14 -13.10 10.21 -8.85
C ARG A 14 -12.02 9.15 -9.07
N VAL A 15 -11.40 8.65 -8.01
CA VAL A 15 -10.41 7.56 -8.09
C VAL A 15 -11.05 6.30 -8.62
N ILE A 16 -12.24 5.90 -8.11
CA ILE A 16 -12.96 4.73 -8.59
C ILE A 16 -13.27 4.84 -10.08
N SER A 17 -13.82 5.98 -10.52
CA SER A 17 -14.16 6.18 -11.93
C SER A 17 -12.92 6.05 -12.81
N ALA A 18 -11.85 6.79 -12.48
CA ALA A 18 -10.60 6.75 -13.22
C ALA A 18 -9.97 5.34 -13.23
N TRP A 19 -10.06 4.61 -12.10
CA TRP A 19 -9.57 3.24 -12.02
C TRP A 19 -10.33 2.31 -12.98
N ARG A 20 -11.68 2.35 -12.94
CA ARG A 20 -12.52 1.51 -13.80
C ARG A 20 -12.38 1.83 -15.28
N ASP A 21 -12.08 3.09 -15.59
CA ASP A 21 -11.86 3.53 -16.97
C ASP A 21 -10.48 3.10 -17.51
N ALA A 22 -9.47 2.96 -16.63
CA ALA A 22 -8.09 2.71 -17.01
C ALA A 22 -7.62 1.26 -16.81
N VAL A 23 -8.24 0.50 -15.89
CA VAL A 23 -7.75 -0.82 -15.44
C VAL A 23 -8.71 -1.93 -15.86
N GLY A 24 -8.20 -2.90 -16.60
CA GLY A 24 -8.89 -4.13 -16.95
C GLY A 24 -8.67 -5.25 -15.91
N GLU A 25 -9.43 -6.34 -16.05
CA GLU A 25 -9.39 -7.47 -15.11
C GLU A 25 -8.02 -8.19 -15.07
N ASN A 26 -7.26 -8.14 -16.16
CA ASN A 26 -5.95 -8.79 -16.27
C ASN A 26 -4.77 -7.86 -15.97
N ASP A 27 -5.03 -6.61 -15.63
CA ASP A 27 -3.96 -5.65 -15.35
C ASP A 27 -3.38 -5.83 -13.96
N LEU A 28 -2.11 -5.48 -13.81
CA LEU A 28 -1.40 -5.43 -12.53
C LEU A 28 -1.31 -3.98 -12.05
N VAL A 29 -1.85 -3.73 -10.88
CA VAL A 29 -1.88 -2.39 -10.26
C VAL A 29 -0.94 -2.35 -9.06
N LEU A 30 0.00 -1.42 -9.08
CA LEU A 30 0.93 -1.21 -7.97
C LEU A 30 0.40 -0.10 -7.06
N ILE A 31 0.24 -0.40 -5.76
CA ILE A 31 -0.20 0.55 -4.74
C ILE A 31 0.96 0.73 -3.74
N PRO A 32 1.76 1.80 -3.90
CA PRO A 32 3.03 1.94 -3.17
C PRO A 32 2.89 2.39 -1.72
N GLY A 33 1.71 2.37 -1.14
CA GLY A 33 1.47 2.64 0.27
C GLY A 33 0.49 3.77 0.56
N ASP A 34 0.37 4.11 1.85
CA ASP A 34 -0.59 5.09 2.40
C ASP A 34 -2.04 4.77 2.02
N ILE A 35 -2.40 3.49 2.21
CA ILE A 35 -3.63 2.87 1.72
C ILE A 35 -4.81 3.24 2.60
N SER A 36 -4.61 3.23 3.93
CA SER A 36 -5.67 3.51 4.90
C SER A 36 -5.15 4.30 6.09
N TRP A 37 -5.98 5.19 6.61
CA TRP A 37 -5.73 5.94 7.85
C TRP A 37 -6.03 5.15 9.12
N ALA A 38 -6.42 3.88 8.99
CA ALA A 38 -6.68 3.02 10.12
C ALA A 38 -5.43 2.85 11.01
N MET A 39 -5.65 2.70 12.31
CA MET A 39 -4.58 2.42 13.27
C MET A 39 -4.39 0.93 13.49
N ARG A 40 -5.39 0.10 13.17
CA ARG A 40 -5.40 -1.34 13.37
C ARG A 40 -5.86 -2.05 12.10
N LEU A 41 -5.40 -3.28 11.91
CA LEU A 41 -5.74 -4.09 10.75
C LEU A 41 -7.25 -4.31 10.61
N ASP A 42 -7.93 -4.58 11.71
CA ASP A 42 -9.38 -4.82 11.71
C ASP A 42 -10.16 -3.59 11.21
N ASP A 43 -9.67 -2.39 11.51
CA ASP A 43 -10.28 -1.14 11.08
C ASP A 43 -9.98 -0.82 9.59
N ALA A 44 -8.90 -1.39 9.04
CA ALA A 44 -8.52 -1.22 7.64
C ALA A 44 -9.29 -2.14 6.68
N ILE A 45 -9.98 -3.17 7.19
CA ILE A 45 -10.64 -4.19 6.37
C ILE A 45 -11.60 -3.56 5.34
N CYS A 46 -12.42 -2.59 5.75
CA CYS A 46 -13.36 -1.94 4.83
C CYS A 46 -12.65 -1.26 3.65
N ASP A 47 -11.50 -0.60 3.89
CA ASP A 47 -10.73 0.04 2.83
C ASP A 47 -10.08 -1.00 1.91
N LEU A 48 -9.59 -2.10 2.49
CA LEU A 48 -9.00 -3.22 1.73
C LEU A 48 -10.04 -3.93 0.86
N GLU A 49 -11.23 -4.22 1.40
CA GLU A 49 -12.34 -4.80 0.64
C GLU A 49 -12.79 -3.87 -0.50
N PHE A 50 -12.84 -2.57 -0.23
CA PHE A 50 -13.17 -1.57 -1.23
C PHE A 50 -12.16 -1.60 -2.41
N ILE A 51 -10.86 -1.62 -2.12
CA ILE A 51 -9.80 -1.74 -3.13
C ILE A 51 -9.90 -3.09 -3.83
N GLY A 52 -10.15 -4.17 -3.09
CA GLY A 52 -10.32 -5.51 -3.61
C GLY A 52 -11.43 -5.65 -4.65
N ALA A 53 -12.51 -4.88 -4.48
CA ALA A 53 -13.65 -4.86 -5.40
C ALA A 53 -13.38 -4.12 -6.74
N LEU A 54 -12.25 -3.46 -6.88
CA LEU A 54 -11.84 -2.82 -8.13
C LEU A 54 -11.17 -3.81 -9.08
N PRO A 55 -11.22 -3.61 -10.42
CA PRO A 55 -10.61 -4.53 -11.38
C PRO A 55 -9.09 -4.59 -11.28
N GLY A 56 -8.52 -5.67 -11.81
CA GLY A 56 -7.09 -5.95 -11.87
C GLY A 56 -6.53 -6.64 -10.63
N THR A 57 -5.31 -7.14 -10.72
CA THR A 57 -4.53 -7.69 -9.59
C THR A 57 -3.80 -6.55 -8.89
N LYS A 58 -3.94 -6.43 -7.58
CA LYS A 58 -3.36 -5.33 -6.78
C LYS A 58 -2.16 -5.81 -5.97
N LEU A 59 -1.01 -5.16 -6.13
CA LEU A 59 0.16 -5.34 -5.28
C LEU A 59 0.29 -4.14 -4.33
N LEU A 60 0.17 -4.41 -3.05
CA LEU A 60 0.20 -3.42 -1.99
C LEU A 60 1.57 -3.41 -1.31
N LEU A 61 2.15 -2.23 -1.15
CA LEU A 61 3.30 -2.01 -0.28
C LEU A 61 2.87 -1.17 0.92
N ARG A 62 3.62 -1.31 2.00
CA ARG A 62 3.39 -0.50 3.19
C ARG A 62 3.96 0.90 3.01
N GLY A 63 3.12 1.93 3.14
CA GLY A 63 3.53 3.31 3.28
C GLY A 63 3.94 3.67 4.72
N ASN A 64 4.40 4.91 4.91
CA ASN A 64 4.80 5.37 6.24
C ASN A 64 3.59 5.70 7.15
N HIS A 65 2.41 5.93 6.57
CA HIS A 65 1.16 6.18 7.30
C HIS A 65 0.26 4.93 7.44
N ASP A 66 0.65 3.78 6.90
CA ASP A 66 -0.09 2.53 7.09
C ASP A 66 0.21 1.92 8.48
N TYR A 67 -0.28 2.59 9.54
CA TYR A 67 -0.10 2.14 10.92
C TYR A 67 -0.78 0.80 11.22
N TRP A 68 -1.85 0.49 10.48
CA TRP A 68 -2.59 -0.76 10.54
C TRP A 68 -1.77 -1.97 10.07
N TRP A 69 -0.75 -1.75 9.22
CA TRP A 69 0.07 -2.81 8.66
C TRP A 69 0.90 -3.48 9.76
N SER A 70 0.40 -4.61 10.23
CA SER A 70 1.00 -5.43 11.28
C SER A 70 2.01 -6.45 10.72
N ALA A 71 2.15 -7.61 11.35
CA ALA A 71 2.96 -8.70 10.81
C ALA A 71 2.45 -9.12 9.42
N LEU A 72 3.36 -9.27 8.46
CA LEU A 72 3.04 -9.55 7.05
C LEU A 72 2.07 -10.73 6.85
N GLY A 73 2.25 -11.81 7.63
CA GLY A 73 1.35 -12.97 7.56
C GLY A 73 -0.09 -12.64 7.95
N LYS A 74 -0.31 -11.74 8.92
CA LYS A 74 -1.65 -11.29 9.30
C LYS A 74 -2.26 -10.40 8.21
N VAL A 75 -1.44 -9.51 7.64
CA VAL A 75 -1.89 -8.66 6.53
C VAL A 75 -2.32 -9.53 5.36
N ARG A 76 -1.48 -10.48 4.92
CA ARG A 76 -1.80 -11.39 3.82
C ARG A 76 -3.07 -12.20 4.05
N ALA A 77 -3.30 -12.64 5.28
CA ALA A 77 -4.51 -13.40 5.64
C ALA A 77 -5.79 -12.55 5.62
N ALA A 78 -5.66 -11.24 5.77
CA ALA A 78 -6.78 -10.29 5.78
C ALA A 78 -7.07 -9.67 4.41
N LEU A 79 -6.18 -9.82 3.43
CA LEU A 79 -6.37 -9.25 2.11
C LEU A 79 -7.48 -9.97 1.34
N PRO A 80 -8.35 -9.24 0.63
CA PRO A 80 -9.33 -9.83 -0.27
C PRO A 80 -8.66 -10.49 -1.48
N ASN A 81 -9.41 -11.33 -2.18
CA ASN A 81 -8.95 -11.98 -3.39
C ASN A 81 -8.45 -10.95 -4.43
N GLY A 82 -7.36 -11.27 -5.12
CA GLY A 82 -6.74 -10.39 -6.10
C GLY A 82 -5.89 -9.27 -5.50
N CYS A 83 -5.73 -9.22 -4.18
CA CYS A 83 -4.82 -8.32 -3.48
C CYS A 83 -3.67 -9.09 -2.84
N PHE A 84 -2.44 -8.61 -3.02
CA PHE A 84 -1.22 -9.22 -2.52
C PHE A 84 -0.35 -8.17 -1.83
N ALA A 85 0.25 -8.54 -0.70
CA ALA A 85 1.17 -7.67 0.04
C ALA A 85 2.62 -8.01 -0.28
N LEU A 86 3.39 -7.01 -0.69
CA LEU A 86 4.84 -7.06 -0.87
C LEU A 86 5.55 -6.44 0.32
N GLN A 87 6.55 -7.13 0.86
CA GLN A 87 7.44 -6.59 1.88
C GLN A 87 8.74 -7.39 1.88
N ASN A 88 9.78 -6.83 1.30
CA ASN A 88 11.11 -7.44 1.15
C ASN A 88 11.07 -8.81 0.44
N ASP A 89 10.19 -8.92 -0.55
CA ASP A 89 10.00 -10.12 -1.37
C ASP A 89 9.60 -9.76 -2.80
N CYS A 90 9.27 -10.76 -3.60
CA CYS A 90 8.87 -10.62 -4.99
C CYS A 90 7.52 -11.29 -5.26
N PHE A 91 6.74 -10.67 -6.11
CA PHE A 91 5.54 -11.26 -6.73
C PHE A 91 5.81 -11.48 -8.20
N THR A 92 5.55 -12.70 -8.68
CA THR A 92 5.74 -13.04 -10.10
C THR A 92 4.38 -13.32 -10.73
N ILE A 93 4.11 -12.65 -11.84
CA ILE A 93 2.96 -12.88 -12.70
C ILE A 93 3.45 -12.98 -14.13
N ASP A 94 3.06 -14.05 -14.83
CA ASP A 94 3.57 -14.39 -16.15
C ASP A 94 5.12 -14.38 -16.18
N ASN A 95 5.74 -13.51 -16.96
CA ASN A 95 7.19 -13.35 -17.07
C ASN A 95 7.71 -12.09 -16.35
N ILE A 96 6.89 -11.45 -15.49
CA ILE A 96 7.25 -10.22 -14.78
C ILE A 96 7.38 -10.53 -13.30
N SER A 97 8.54 -10.17 -12.72
CA SER A 97 8.75 -10.19 -11.28
C SER A 97 8.77 -8.77 -10.74
N VAL A 98 7.87 -8.48 -9.81
CA VAL A 98 7.81 -7.21 -9.09
C VAL A 98 8.34 -7.44 -7.69
N CYS A 99 9.45 -6.79 -7.36
CA CYS A 99 10.05 -6.83 -6.03
C CYS A 99 9.77 -5.50 -5.32
N GLY A 100 9.54 -5.56 -4.03
CA GLY A 100 9.22 -4.37 -3.28
C GLY A 100 9.62 -4.40 -1.82
N SER A 101 10.04 -3.25 -1.33
CA SER A 101 10.24 -2.97 0.07
C SER A 101 9.59 -1.63 0.42
N ARG A 102 9.33 -1.41 1.70
CA ARG A 102 8.75 -0.15 2.18
C ARG A 102 9.64 1.06 1.85
N GLY A 103 10.96 0.87 1.88
CA GLY A 103 11.93 1.95 1.86
C GLY A 103 11.91 2.78 3.17
N TRP A 104 12.93 3.57 3.37
CA TRP A 104 13.02 4.53 4.49
C TRP A 104 14.02 5.63 4.17
N VAL A 105 13.99 6.71 4.97
CA VAL A 105 15.00 7.77 4.86
C VAL A 105 16.38 7.22 5.14
N CYS A 106 17.35 7.56 4.28
CA CYS A 106 18.72 7.05 4.35
C CYS A 106 19.56 7.83 5.36
N PRO A 107 20.54 7.19 6.03
CA PRO A 107 21.54 7.89 6.82
C PRO A 107 22.21 9.00 6.02
N GLY A 108 22.33 10.18 6.63
CA GLY A 108 22.92 11.36 6.01
C GLY A 108 21.96 12.20 5.14
N SER A 109 20.72 11.74 4.90
CA SER A 109 19.70 12.55 4.24
C SER A 109 19.07 13.58 5.17
N SER A 110 18.56 14.66 4.59
CA SER A 110 17.78 15.66 5.35
C SER A 110 16.57 15.00 5.99
N GLY A 111 16.42 15.20 7.31
CA GLY A 111 15.32 14.60 8.08
C GLY A 111 15.61 13.24 8.70
N TYR A 112 16.75 12.59 8.40
CA TYR A 112 17.15 11.35 9.08
C TYR A 112 17.51 11.61 10.54
N SER A 113 16.99 10.78 11.43
CA SER A 113 17.29 10.79 12.87
C SER A 113 17.84 9.43 13.29
N GLU A 114 19.10 9.39 13.73
CA GLU A 114 19.76 8.15 14.18
C GLU A 114 18.94 7.38 15.23
N THR A 115 18.31 8.09 16.14
CA THR A 115 17.52 7.47 17.22
C THR A 115 16.15 6.96 16.79
N LYS A 116 15.56 7.53 15.73
CA LYS A 116 14.20 7.20 15.29
C LYS A 116 14.20 6.29 14.07
N ASP A 117 15.10 6.55 13.14
CA ASP A 117 15.03 5.99 11.79
C ASP A 117 15.96 4.81 11.56
N ARG A 118 17.09 4.72 12.30
CA ARG A 118 18.10 3.69 12.11
C ARG A 118 17.53 2.28 12.14
N ALA A 119 16.78 1.94 13.18
CA ALA A 119 16.24 0.59 13.34
C ALA A 119 15.24 0.22 12.22
N ILE A 120 14.51 1.22 11.70
CA ILE A 120 13.60 1.02 10.57
C ILE A 120 14.41 0.83 9.29
N TYR A 121 15.37 1.72 9.04
CA TYR A 121 16.24 1.66 7.87
C TYR A 121 16.97 0.32 7.77
N GLU A 122 17.64 -0.11 8.86
CA GLU A 122 18.35 -1.40 8.89
C GLU A 122 17.44 -2.60 8.63
N ARG A 123 16.21 -2.58 9.14
CA ARG A 123 15.22 -3.63 8.90
C ARG A 123 14.76 -3.69 7.43
N GLU A 124 14.66 -2.55 6.76
CA GLU A 124 14.23 -2.50 5.36
C GLU A 124 15.35 -2.82 4.36
N LEU A 125 16.60 -2.99 4.84
CA LEU A 125 17.74 -3.44 4.02
C LEU A 125 17.89 -4.97 3.93
N ILE A 126 17.21 -5.73 4.79
CA ILE A 126 17.29 -7.19 4.87
C ILE A 126 16.27 -7.82 3.94
#